data_6fff0d57f16cff226e6b6b1fca960463
#
_entry.id   6fff0d57f16cff226e6b6b1fca960463
#
_cell.length_a   1.000
_cell.length_b   1.000
_cell.length_c   1.000
_cell.angle_alpha   90.00
_cell.angle_beta   90.00
_cell.angle_gamma   90.00
#
_symmetry.space_group_name_H-M   'P 1'
#
loop_
_entity.id
_entity.type
_entity.pdbx_description
1 polymer ?
#
loop_
_entity_poly.entity_id
_entity_poly.type
_entity_poly.pdbx_seq_one_letter_code
_entity_poly.pdbx_strand_id
1 'polypeptide(L)'
;MKEEAAQLLLYCPDKQGILAEVTDFITVNKGNIIYLDQYVDHAENVFFMRISWDLDGFLIPKEKIEDYFNTLYAQKYQMTFRLYFSGTKPKMAIFSDVKPRMAVFVSRMSHCLYDMLARYTAGEWNVEIPLIISNHPELEHIVRRFDIPFYVFPINKENKEEQERAEMELLAKHQVN
;
A
#
# COMPACT_ATOMS: atom_id res chain seq x y z
N MET A 1 -11.53 -18.15 17.05
CA MET A 1 -10.25 -17.49 17.43
C MET A 1 -9.78 -16.73 16.20
N LYS A 2 -9.41 -15.45 16.27
CA LYS A 2 -8.80 -14.76 15.13
C LYS A 2 -7.40 -15.34 14.96
N GLU A 3 -7.14 -15.98 13.81
CA GLU A 3 -5.81 -16.42 13.44
C GLU A 3 -4.88 -15.21 13.39
N GLU A 4 -3.82 -15.20 14.20
CA GLU A 4 -2.79 -14.17 14.14
C GLU A 4 -1.90 -14.43 12.94
N ALA A 5 -1.76 -13.45 12.06
CA ALA A 5 -0.88 -13.52 10.92
C ALA A 5 0.16 -12.38 10.97
N ALA A 6 1.34 -12.64 10.44
CA ALA A 6 2.35 -11.63 10.17
C ALA A 6 2.32 -11.23 8.69
N GLN A 7 2.66 -9.99 8.41
CA GLN A 7 2.84 -9.46 7.07
C GLN A 7 4.16 -8.70 6.99
N LEU A 8 4.99 -9.08 6.05
CA LEU A 8 6.26 -8.44 5.75
C LEU A 8 6.14 -7.71 4.41
N LEU A 9 6.50 -6.43 4.42
CA LEU A 9 6.74 -5.63 3.24
C LEU A 9 8.24 -5.35 3.17
N LEU A 10 8.87 -5.62 2.04
CA LEU A 10 10.29 -5.33 1.86
C LEU A 10 10.60 -4.82 0.45
N TYR A 11 11.69 -4.07 0.36
CA TYR A 11 12.35 -3.77 -0.90
C TYR A 11 13.86 -3.75 -0.73
N CYS A 12 14.58 -4.12 -1.78
CA CYS A 12 16.05 -4.14 -1.82
C CYS A 12 16.56 -4.14 -3.26
N PRO A 13 17.86 -3.97 -3.52
CA PRO A 13 18.45 -4.25 -4.81
C PRO A 13 18.12 -5.67 -5.25
N ASP A 14 17.68 -5.86 -6.52
CA ASP A 14 17.32 -7.19 -7.02
C ASP A 14 18.52 -8.10 -7.08
N LYS A 15 18.38 -9.30 -6.53
CA LYS A 15 19.39 -10.37 -6.55
C LYS A 15 18.71 -11.73 -6.60
N GLN A 16 19.36 -12.65 -7.29
CA GLN A 16 18.94 -14.05 -7.34
C GLN A 16 18.88 -14.65 -5.93
N GLY A 17 17.78 -15.36 -5.63
CA GLY A 17 17.61 -16.14 -4.41
C GLY A 17 16.88 -15.42 -3.28
N ILE A 18 16.61 -14.11 -3.36
CA ILE A 18 15.89 -13.36 -2.31
C ILE A 18 14.56 -14.02 -1.97
N LEU A 19 13.75 -14.34 -2.98
CA LEU A 19 12.44 -14.99 -2.78
C LEU A 19 12.59 -16.31 -2.02
N ALA A 20 13.55 -17.15 -2.42
CA ALA A 20 13.78 -18.45 -1.81
C ALA A 20 14.18 -18.31 -0.33
N GLU A 21 15.10 -17.42 -0.01
CA GLU A 21 15.55 -17.23 1.37
C GLU A 21 14.45 -16.65 2.28
N VAL A 22 13.63 -15.72 1.78
CA VAL A 22 12.53 -15.17 2.58
C VAL A 22 11.43 -16.22 2.82
N THR A 23 11.10 -17.02 1.80
CA THR A 23 10.13 -18.10 1.96
C THR A 23 10.67 -19.24 2.84
N ASP A 24 11.94 -19.55 2.74
CA ASP A 24 12.62 -20.55 3.59
C ASP A 24 12.60 -20.13 5.06
N PHE A 25 12.91 -18.86 5.37
CA PHE A 25 12.78 -18.32 6.73
C PHE A 25 11.41 -18.59 7.35
N ILE A 26 10.35 -18.43 6.57
CA ILE A 26 8.99 -18.65 7.06
C ILE A 26 8.72 -20.16 7.23
N THR A 27 9.07 -20.96 6.23
CA THR A 27 8.72 -22.38 6.20
C THR A 27 9.54 -23.21 7.20
N VAL A 28 10.84 -22.97 7.37
CA VAL A 28 11.66 -23.67 8.39
C VAL A 28 11.22 -23.33 9.80
N ASN A 29 10.61 -22.18 10.02
CA ASN A 29 10.00 -21.78 11.28
C ASN A 29 8.52 -22.17 11.41
N LYS A 30 8.03 -23.10 10.56
CA LYS A 30 6.67 -23.61 10.54
C LYS A 30 5.58 -22.56 10.26
N GLY A 31 5.91 -21.46 9.59
CA GLY A 31 4.92 -20.52 9.10
C GLY A 31 4.23 -21.04 7.84
N ASN A 32 2.91 -20.92 7.80
CA ASN A 32 2.15 -21.20 6.58
C ASN A 32 1.92 -19.91 5.80
N ILE A 33 2.49 -19.81 4.58
CA ILE A 33 2.35 -18.62 3.72
C ILE A 33 0.92 -18.57 3.19
N ILE A 34 0.19 -17.49 3.51
CA ILE A 34 -1.21 -17.27 3.10
C ILE A 34 -1.33 -16.26 1.96
N TYR A 35 -0.33 -15.41 1.75
CA TYR A 35 -0.28 -14.47 0.65
C TYR A 35 1.16 -14.16 0.27
N LEU A 36 1.44 -14.06 -1.02
CA LEU A 36 2.72 -13.62 -1.56
C LEU A 36 2.49 -12.86 -2.86
N ASP A 37 3.10 -11.70 -2.96
CA ASP A 37 3.19 -10.91 -4.18
C ASP A 37 4.59 -10.31 -4.27
N GLN A 38 5.12 -10.21 -5.49
CA GLN A 38 6.44 -9.66 -5.72
C GLN A 38 6.50 -8.93 -7.07
N TYR A 39 7.35 -7.94 -7.15
CA TYR A 39 7.60 -7.16 -8.35
C TYR A 39 9.07 -6.77 -8.44
N VAL A 40 9.62 -6.79 -9.65
CA VAL A 40 10.96 -6.26 -9.93
C VAL A 40 10.84 -5.04 -10.82
N ASP A 41 11.33 -3.90 -10.33
CA ASP A 41 11.56 -2.75 -11.18
C ASP A 41 12.90 -2.94 -11.89
N HIS A 42 12.84 -3.29 -13.17
CA HIS A 42 14.03 -3.54 -13.97
C HIS A 42 14.79 -2.27 -14.34
N ALA A 43 14.15 -1.09 -14.31
CA ALA A 43 14.79 0.18 -14.61
C ALA A 43 15.70 0.61 -13.46
N GLU A 44 15.21 0.48 -12.22
CA GLU A 44 15.93 0.86 -11.01
C GLU A 44 16.65 -0.32 -10.35
N ASN A 45 16.50 -1.54 -10.88
CA ASN A 45 17.03 -2.78 -10.33
C ASN A 45 16.61 -2.99 -8.86
N VAL A 46 15.31 -2.78 -8.57
CA VAL A 46 14.75 -2.92 -7.22
C VAL A 46 13.73 -4.04 -7.17
N PHE A 47 13.89 -4.93 -6.21
CA PHE A 47 12.97 -5.99 -5.86
C PHE A 47 12.03 -5.52 -4.76
N PHE A 48 10.73 -5.74 -4.94
CA PHE A 48 9.67 -5.50 -3.96
C PHE A 48 8.95 -6.81 -3.64
N MET A 49 8.63 -7.03 -2.38
CA MET A 49 7.84 -8.17 -1.94
C MET A 49 6.87 -7.80 -0.84
N ARG A 50 5.69 -8.38 -0.92
CA ARG A 50 4.70 -8.46 0.15
C ARG A 50 4.38 -9.92 0.42
N ILE A 51 4.60 -10.36 1.65
CA ILE A 51 4.33 -11.74 2.05
C ILE A 51 3.62 -11.76 3.40
N SER A 52 2.63 -12.65 3.56
CA SER A 52 1.91 -12.84 4.81
C SER A 52 1.89 -14.32 5.16
N TRP A 53 2.01 -14.63 6.43
CA TRP A 53 1.99 -16.00 6.94
C TRP A 53 1.25 -16.10 8.28
N ASP A 54 0.74 -17.28 8.56
CA ASP A 54 0.09 -17.61 9.81
C ASP A 54 1.12 -17.79 10.93
N LEU A 55 0.82 -17.26 12.11
CA LEU A 55 1.66 -17.36 13.30
C LEU A 55 1.31 -18.56 14.19
N ASP A 56 0.22 -19.31 13.86
CA ASP A 56 -0.11 -20.51 14.62
C ASP A 56 0.99 -21.57 14.45
N GLY A 57 1.61 -21.93 15.56
CA GLY A 57 2.74 -22.87 15.58
C GLY A 57 4.08 -22.30 15.05
N PHE A 58 4.16 -21.01 14.74
CA PHE A 58 5.41 -20.38 14.30
C PHE A 58 6.46 -20.41 15.42
N LEU A 59 7.67 -20.88 15.10
CA LEU A 59 8.70 -21.17 16.13
C LEU A 59 9.35 -19.93 16.74
N ILE A 60 9.38 -18.82 16.03
CA ILE A 60 10.00 -17.57 16.53
C ILE A 60 8.93 -16.76 17.25
N PRO A 61 9.15 -16.38 18.54
CA PRO A 61 8.25 -15.48 19.24
C PRO A 61 8.03 -14.17 18.47
N LYS A 62 6.79 -13.70 18.44
CA LYS A 62 6.33 -12.53 17.68
C LYS A 62 7.26 -11.31 17.87
N GLU A 63 7.66 -11.04 19.09
CA GLU A 63 8.50 -9.90 19.49
C GLU A 63 9.94 -9.99 18.96
N LYS A 64 10.35 -11.18 18.51
CA LYS A 64 11.70 -11.44 18.02
C LYS A 64 11.80 -11.61 16.51
N ILE A 65 10.67 -11.71 15.81
CA ILE A 65 10.66 -11.96 14.36
C ILE A 65 11.44 -10.87 13.62
N GLU A 66 11.22 -9.60 13.99
CA GLU A 66 11.89 -8.45 13.37
C GLU A 66 13.42 -8.51 13.55
N ASP A 67 13.89 -8.79 14.76
CA ASP A 67 15.32 -8.89 15.07
C ASP A 67 16.00 -10.03 14.33
N TYR A 68 15.36 -11.21 14.29
CA TYR A 68 15.86 -12.37 13.56
C TYR A 68 15.94 -12.11 12.07
N PHE A 69 14.86 -11.56 11.49
CA PHE A 69 14.83 -11.25 10.07
C PHE A 69 15.88 -10.19 9.70
N ASN A 70 16.01 -9.15 10.51
CA ASN A 70 17.02 -8.11 10.30
C ASN A 70 18.44 -8.68 10.31
N THR A 71 18.76 -9.53 11.28
CA THR A 71 20.10 -10.09 11.45
C THR A 71 20.47 -11.08 10.35
N LEU A 72 19.53 -11.95 9.94
CA LEU A 72 19.81 -13.03 9.02
C LEU A 72 19.76 -12.59 7.53
N TYR A 73 18.86 -11.65 7.21
CA TYR A 73 18.52 -11.34 5.80
C TYR A 73 18.63 -9.87 5.46
N ALA A 74 18.09 -8.97 6.28
CA ALA A 74 17.98 -7.58 5.88
C ALA A 74 19.35 -6.92 5.68
N GLN A 75 20.30 -7.19 6.56
CA GLN A 75 21.67 -6.68 6.44
C GLN A 75 22.41 -7.29 5.23
N LYS A 76 22.25 -8.59 5.00
CA LYS A 76 22.88 -9.31 3.88
C LYS A 76 22.48 -8.78 2.50
N TYR A 77 21.21 -8.44 2.34
CA TYR A 77 20.62 -8.01 1.08
C TYR A 77 20.35 -6.50 1.01
N GLN A 78 20.75 -5.75 2.04
CA GLN A 78 20.46 -4.31 2.14
C GLN A 78 18.94 -4.03 2.03
N MET A 79 18.14 -4.89 2.69
CA MET A 79 16.68 -4.78 2.64
C MET A 79 16.20 -3.66 3.55
N THR A 80 15.30 -2.85 3.05
CA THR A 80 14.40 -2.04 3.88
C THR A 80 13.10 -2.81 4.01
N PHE A 81 12.63 -3.01 5.24
CA PHE A 81 11.42 -3.79 5.48
C PHE A 81 10.54 -3.21 6.59
N ARG A 82 9.29 -3.63 6.61
CA ARG A 82 8.32 -3.37 7.67
C ARG A 82 7.55 -4.64 7.96
N LEU A 83 7.38 -4.94 9.26
CA LEU A 83 6.64 -6.10 9.74
C LEU A 83 5.36 -5.64 10.43
N TYR A 84 4.23 -6.25 10.07
CA TYR A 84 2.92 -5.99 10.65
C TYR A 84 2.32 -7.28 11.16
N PHE A 85 1.43 -7.18 12.15
CA PHE A 85 0.72 -8.33 12.70
C PHE A 85 -0.79 -8.12 12.63
N SER A 86 -1.55 -9.17 12.24
CA SER A 86 -3.02 -9.12 12.26
C SER A 86 -3.50 -8.92 13.69
N GLY A 87 -4.50 -8.03 13.86
CA GLY A 87 -5.00 -7.67 15.19
C GLY A 87 -4.41 -6.36 15.73
N THR A 88 -3.24 -5.95 15.29
CA THR A 88 -2.85 -4.55 15.27
C THR A 88 -3.35 -3.98 13.93
N LYS A 89 -4.38 -3.13 13.96
CA LYS A 89 -4.67 -2.28 12.78
C LYS A 89 -3.31 -1.71 12.39
N PRO A 90 -2.86 -1.77 11.11
CA PRO A 90 -1.66 -1.08 10.73
C PRO A 90 -1.90 0.37 11.14
N LYS A 91 -1.32 0.76 12.26
CA LYS A 91 -1.12 2.16 12.50
C LYS A 91 -0.12 2.53 11.43
N MET A 92 -0.62 3.03 10.30
CA MET A 92 0.21 3.88 9.49
C MET A 92 0.87 4.78 10.51
N ALA A 93 2.19 4.67 10.65
CA ALA A 93 2.93 5.46 11.62
C ALA A 93 2.82 6.92 11.17
N ILE A 94 1.69 7.52 11.52
CA ILE A 94 1.44 8.92 11.35
C ILE A 94 2.21 9.54 12.49
N PHE A 95 3.36 10.12 12.17
CA PHE A 95 4.14 10.95 13.09
C PHE A 95 3.41 12.28 13.42
N SER A 96 2.14 12.38 13.08
CA SER A 96 1.27 13.49 13.45
C SER A 96 -0.14 12.98 13.77
N ASP A 97 -0.85 13.66 14.68
CA ASP A 97 -2.28 13.43 14.95
C ASP A 97 -3.18 13.84 13.77
N VAL A 98 -2.59 14.32 12.68
CA VAL A 98 -3.27 14.75 11.45
C VAL A 98 -3.37 13.56 10.49
N LYS A 99 -4.59 13.19 10.08
CA LYS A 99 -4.81 12.18 9.05
C LYS A 99 -4.18 12.62 7.73
N PRO A 100 -3.45 11.72 7.03
CA PRO A 100 -2.97 12.02 5.68
C PRO A 100 -4.14 12.40 4.78
N ARG A 101 -3.95 13.41 3.95
CA ARG A 101 -4.93 13.87 2.97
C ARG A 101 -4.57 13.32 1.60
N MET A 102 -5.36 12.37 1.12
CA MET A 102 -5.09 11.62 -0.09
C MET A 102 -6.04 12.01 -1.22
N ALA A 103 -5.53 12.50 -2.35
CA ALA A 103 -6.33 12.60 -3.56
C ALA A 103 -6.34 11.27 -4.32
N VAL A 104 -7.45 10.99 -4.96
CA VAL A 104 -7.63 9.77 -5.73
C VAL A 104 -7.83 10.13 -7.19
N PHE A 105 -7.00 9.55 -8.07
CA PHE A 105 -7.11 9.70 -9.51
C PHE A 105 -7.80 8.48 -10.10
N VAL A 106 -8.85 8.69 -10.86
CA VAL A 106 -9.62 7.65 -11.52
C VAL A 106 -9.80 7.95 -13.00
N SER A 107 -10.16 6.95 -13.78
CA SER A 107 -10.54 7.11 -15.18
C SER A 107 -11.96 6.54 -15.39
N ARG A 108 -12.19 5.74 -16.41
CA ARG A 108 -13.53 5.20 -16.75
C ARG A 108 -13.93 3.98 -15.94
N MET A 109 -12.95 3.22 -15.44
CA MET A 109 -13.21 1.93 -14.78
C MET A 109 -13.58 2.13 -13.31
N SER A 110 -14.75 1.63 -12.92
CA SER A 110 -15.34 1.86 -11.60
C SER A 110 -14.94 0.85 -10.52
N HIS A 111 -14.42 -0.33 -10.90
CA HIS A 111 -14.22 -1.44 -9.94
C HIS A 111 -13.24 -1.09 -8.82
N CYS A 112 -12.08 -0.48 -9.15
CA CYS A 112 -11.12 -0.03 -8.13
C CYS A 112 -11.70 1.08 -7.24
N LEU A 113 -12.48 2.00 -7.83
CA LEU A 113 -13.12 3.08 -7.09
C LEU A 113 -14.12 2.54 -6.06
N TYR A 114 -14.95 1.56 -6.43
CA TYR A 114 -15.90 0.94 -5.51
C TYR A 114 -15.21 0.24 -4.33
N ASP A 115 -14.17 -0.57 -4.58
CA ASP A 115 -13.43 -1.24 -3.51
C ASP A 115 -12.78 -0.23 -2.55
N MET A 116 -12.18 0.80 -3.11
CA MET A 116 -11.52 1.85 -2.35
C MET A 116 -12.51 2.64 -1.48
N LEU A 117 -13.64 3.07 -2.03
CA LEU A 117 -14.67 3.80 -1.30
C LEU A 117 -15.31 2.93 -0.21
N ALA A 118 -15.51 1.63 -0.48
CA ALA A 118 -16.02 0.68 0.51
C ALA A 118 -15.07 0.56 1.70
N ARG A 119 -13.78 0.40 1.48
CA ARG A 119 -12.75 0.33 2.54
C ARG A 119 -12.61 1.63 3.30
N TYR A 120 -12.64 2.76 2.60
CA TYR A 120 -12.61 4.08 3.21
C TYR A 120 -13.81 4.29 4.14
N THR A 121 -15.02 3.98 3.68
CA THR A 121 -16.27 4.09 4.47
C THR A 121 -16.29 3.11 5.65
N ALA A 122 -15.72 1.90 5.47
CA ALA A 122 -15.56 0.94 6.55
C ALA A 122 -14.52 1.37 7.62
N GLY A 123 -13.80 2.49 7.40
CA GLY A 123 -12.77 2.97 8.31
C GLY A 123 -11.51 2.08 8.34
N GLU A 124 -11.30 1.28 7.30
CA GLU A 124 -10.09 0.47 7.17
C GLU A 124 -8.84 1.35 6.93
N TRP A 125 -9.04 2.51 6.32
CA TRP A 125 -7.98 3.47 6.03
C TRP A 125 -8.07 4.68 6.96
N ASN A 126 -7.00 4.99 7.66
CA ASN A 126 -6.91 6.17 8.50
C ASN A 126 -6.39 7.37 7.70
N VAL A 127 -7.12 7.74 6.65
CA VAL A 127 -6.82 8.86 5.76
C VAL A 127 -8.05 9.75 5.61
N GLU A 128 -7.87 10.95 5.11
CA GLU A 128 -8.93 11.82 4.59
C GLU A 128 -8.84 11.85 3.06
N ILE A 129 -9.97 11.69 2.37
CA ILE A 129 -10.05 11.83 0.91
C ILE A 129 -10.79 13.14 0.61
N PRO A 130 -10.07 14.27 0.48
CA PRO A 130 -10.68 15.58 0.26
C PRO A 130 -11.25 15.76 -1.13
N LEU A 131 -10.78 14.98 -2.12
CA LEU A 131 -11.23 15.06 -3.50
C LEU A 131 -10.87 13.81 -4.31
N ILE A 132 -11.61 13.62 -5.38
CA ILE A 132 -11.32 12.64 -6.44
C ILE A 132 -11.22 13.41 -7.76
N ILE A 133 -10.20 13.06 -8.54
CA ILE A 133 -9.90 13.66 -9.86
C ILE A 133 -10.08 12.61 -10.94
N SER A 134 -10.66 13.00 -12.06
CA SER A 134 -10.81 12.14 -13.23
C SER A 134 -10.61 12.93 -14.53
N ASN A 135 -10.14 12.26 -15.57
CA ASN A 135 -10.16 12.80 -16.93
C ASN A 135 -11.50 12.54 -17.65
N HIS A 136 -12.45 11.89 -16.96
CA HIS A 136 -13.78 11.55 -17.48
C HIS A 136 -14.88 11.77 -16.43
N PRO A 137 -16.10 12.19 -16.84
CA PRO A 137 -17.19 12.49 -15.90
C PRO A 137 -17.98 11.26 -15.44
N GLU A 138 -17.81 10.09 -16.06
CA GLU A 138 -18.69 8.92 -15.92
C GLU A 138 -18.84 8.44 -14.47
N LEU A 139 -17.80 8.61 -13.64
CA LEU A 139 -17.81 8.11 -12.26
C LEU A 139 -18.33 9.12 -11.23
N GLU A 140 -18.67 10.35 -11.65
CA GLU A 140 -19.15 11.40 -10.74
C GLU A 140 -20.37 10.97 -9.93
N HIS A 141 -21.32 10.27 -10.57
CA HIS A 141 -22.55 9.81 -9.92
C HIS A 141 -22.31 8.79 -8.80
N ILE A 142 -21.19 8.06 -8.84
CA ILE A 142 -20.76 7.13 -7.78
C ILE A 142 -20.21 7.94 -6.60
N VAL A 143 -19.26 8.84 -6.87
CA VAL A 143 -18.53 9.62 -5.86
C VAL A 143 -19.45 10.53 -5.06
N ARG A 144 -20.44 11.13 -5.71
CA ARG A 144 -21.47 12.00 -5.06
C ARG A 144 -22.20 11.31 -3.91
N ARG A 145 -22.34 9.98 -3.91
CA ARG A 145 -22.99 9.21 -2.83
C ARG A 145 -22.18 9.17 -1.54
N PHE A 146 -20.91 9.55 -1.60
CA PHE A 146 -19.98 9.53 -0.49
C PHE A 146 -19.62 10.93 0.00
N ASP A 147 -20.29 11.97 -0.51
CA ASP A 147 -20.06 13.39 -0.18
C ASP A 147 -18.61 13.84 -0.41
N ILE A 148 -17.91 13.21 -1.36
CA ILE A 148 -16.55 13.55 -1.75
C ILE A 148 -16.59 14.45 -3.00
N PRO A 149 -15.90 15.60 -3.02
CA PRO A 149 -15.75 16.44 -4.21
C PRO A 149 -15.13 15.67 -5.38
N PHE A 150 -15.74 15.79 -6.56
CA PHE A 150 -15.27 15.17 -7.80
C PHE A 150 -14.94 16.25 -8.82
N TYR A 151 -13.74 16.21 -9.37
CA TYR A 151 -13.26 17.17 -10.35
C TYR A 151 -12.91 16.47 -11.66
N VAL A 152 -13.30 17.07 -12.78
CA VAL A 152 -13.05 16.52 -14.10
C VAL A 152 -12.07 17.40 -14.84
N PHE A 153 -10.94 16.82 -15.24
CA PHE A 153 -9.89 17.46 -16.05
C PHE A 153 -9.78 16.70 -17.38
N PRO A 154 -10.52 17.09 -18.41
CA PRO A 154 -10.45 16.43 -19.71
C PRO A 154 -9.08 16.67 -20.34
N ILE A 155 -8.29 15.62 -20.48
CA ILE A 155 -6.93 15.68 -21.02
C ILE A 155 -6.92 15.27 -22.50
N ASN A 156 -6.25 16.08 -23.32
CA ASN A 156 -5.88 15.78 -24.69
C ASN A 156 -4.41 16.14 -24.96
N LYS A 157 -3.93 15.92 -26.18
CA LYS A 157 -2.52 16.18 -26.51
C LYS A 157 -2.11 17.65 -26.45
N GLU A 158 -3.07 18.55 -26.55
CA GLU A 158 -2.81 20.01 -26.68
C GLU A 158 -2.91 20.71 -25.33
N ASN A 159 -3.69 20.18 -24.37
CA ASN A 159 -3.94 20.83 -23.09
C ASN A 159 -3.31 20.12 -21.88
N LYS A 160 -2.51 19.09 -22.08
CA LYS A 160 -1.98 18.24 -21.01
C LYS A 160 -1.24 19.04 -19.93
N GLU A 161 -0.31 19.89 -20.33
CA GLU A 161 0.50 20.69 -19.38
C GLU A 161 -0.34 21.69 -18.57
N GLU A 162 -1.36 22.28 -19.21
CA GLU A 162 -2.29 23.19 -18.55
C GLU A 162 -3.15 22.46 -17.52
N GLN A 163 -3.69 21.30 -17.88
CA GLN A 163 -4.50 20.47 -16.98
C GLN A 163 -3.65 19.96 -15.79
N GLU A 164 -2.44 19.46 -16.03
CA GLU A 164 -1.54 19.02 -14.96
C GLU A 164 -1.21 20.15 -13.98
N ARG A 165 -1.03 21.38 -14.47
CA ARG A 165 -0.83 22.54 -13.61
C ARG A 165 -2.06 22.85 -12.76
N ALA A 166 -3.24 22.81 -13.35
CA ALA A 166 -4.50 23.06 -12.65
C ALA A 166 -4.78 21.95 -11.59
N GLU A 167 -4.45 20.69 -11.91
CA GLU A 167 -4.52 19.58 -10.94
C GLU A 167 -3.58 19.82 -9.75
N MET A 168 -2.33 20.24 -9.99
CA MET A 168 -1.37 20.53 -8.92
C MET A 168 -1.82 21.70 -8.02
N GLU A 169 -2.39 22.75 -8.60
CA GLU A 169 -2.99 23.86 -7.83
C GLU A 169 -4.16 23.38 -6.97
N LEU A 170 -5.00 22.49 -7.51
CA LEU A 170 -6.12 21.92 -6.78
C LEU A 170 -5.65 21.05 -5.61
N LEU A 171 -4.63 20.21 -5.82
CA LEU A 171 -4.04 19.38 -4.77
C LEU A 171 -3.45 20.24 -3.65
N ALA A 172 -2.73 21.29 -3.99
CA ALA A 172 -2.17 22.24 -3.02
C ALA A 172 -3.27 22.97 -2.22
N LYS A 173 -4.34 23.42 -2.89
CA LYS A 173 -5.50 24.07 -2.26
C LYS A 173 -6.19 23.15 -1.25
N HIS A 174 -6.27 21.85 -1.54
CA HIS A 174 -6.87 20.85 -0.66
C HIS A 174 -5.86 20.23 0.32
N GLN A 175 -4.63 20.76 0.38
CA GLN A 175 -3.59 20.30 1.31
C GLN A 175 -3.36 18.78 1.23
N VAL A 176 -3.35 18.24 0.02
CA VAL A 176 -3.02 16.84 -0.23
C VAL A 176 -1.52 16.65 0.03
N ASN A 177 -1.14 15.61 0.78
CA ASN A 177 0.23 15.36 1.21
C ASN A 177 0.65 13.89 1.03
#